data_499f2d90eb2644c3951b6729128a10a6
#
_entry.id   499f2d90eb2644c3951b6729128a10a6
#
_cell.length_a   1.000
_cell.length_b   1.000
_cell.length_c   1.000
_cell.angle_alpha   90.00
_cell.angle_beta   90.00
_cell.angle_gamma   90.00
#
_symmetry.space_group_name_H-M   'P 1'
#
loop_
_entity.id
_entity.type
_entity.pdbx_description
1 polymer ?
#
loop_
_entity_poly.entity_id
_entity_poly.type
_entity_poly.pdbx_seq_one_letter_code
_entity_poly.pdbx_strand_id
1 'polypeptide(L)'
;MLFFNEIKQIEINPTELCNLACSFCPRSTFYPNVNEHMSIETATEIRNQMNDADFRGVLSITGRGEPTLHPLFKEFVSVFIGYDWKLKMHTNGKRFEQHEDFILNNVHDIHFNCYEIDARDIAKKYKDNRNVKVINKPINDSNAEWVTNRAGSFLTNELPIDQRCDVPFHKMFIDIDGTYRLCCEDWKHKVSLGNVFEQNIVDYIEDNNKLSAYRKKLVEGDRSSTPCFNCNYNVNDDKYDKISKLDTYKKMVELGEF
;
A
#
# COMPACT_ATOMS: atom_id res chain seq x y z
N MET A 1 10.00 17.65 -11.55
CA MET A 1 9.12 16.45 -11.46
C MET A 1 9.79 15.18 -12.02
N LEU A 2 11.10 15.00 -11.78
CA LEU A 2 11.80 13.81 -12.31
C LEU A 2 11.42 12.53 -11.56
N PHE A 3 11.23 12.61 -10.22
CA PHE A 3 10.95 11.44 -9.40
C PHE A 3 9.49 11.09 -9.30
N PHE A 4 8.60 12.06 -9.31
CA PHE A 4 7.18 11.79 -9.28
C PHE A 4 6.76 10.88 -10.45
N ASN A 5 7.40 11.00 -11.61
CA ASN A 5 7.20 10.14 -12.78
C ASN A 5 7.60 8.66 -12.54
N GLU A 6 8.47 8.40 -11.57
CA GLU A 6 8.84 7.04 -11.17
C GLU A 6 7.82 6.40 -10.22
N ILE A 7 6.92 7.19 -9.62
CA ILE A 7 5.85 6.66 -8.78
C ILE A 7 4.84 5.93 -9.65
N LYS A 8 4.80 4.62 -9.50
CA LYS A 8 3.90 3.72 -10.25
C LYS A 8 2.62 3.39 -9.48
N GLN A 9 2.64 3.56 -8.17
CA GLN A 9 1.50 3.26 -7.31
C GLN A 9 1.40 4.24 -6.15
N ILE A 10 0.21 4.78 -5.97
CA ILE A 10 -0.21 5.46 -4.74
C ILE A 10 -1.17 4.51 -4.01
N GLU A 11 -0.86 4.20 -2.76
CA GLU A 11 -1.66 3.35 -1.90
C GLU A 11 -2.30 4.20 -0.81
N ILE A 12 -3.62 4.13 -0.70
CA ILE A 12 -4.38 4.83 0.33
C ILE A 12 -5.03 3.84 1.28
N ASN A 13 -5.01 4.18 2.58
CA ASN A 13 -5.68 3.42 3.63
C ASN A 13 -7.09 4.01 3.87
N PRO A 14 -8.17 3.38 3.36
CA PRO A 14 -9.51 3.94 3.49
C PRO A 14 -10.08 3.81 4.90
N THR A 15 -9.64 2.80 5.67
CA THR A 15 -10.22 2.49 6.98
C THR A 15 -9.28 1.67 7.85
N GLU A 16 -9.36 1.91 9.16
CA GLU A 16 -8.72 1.09 10.19
C GLU A 16 -9.62 -0.07 10.66
N LEU A 17 -10.84 -0.18 10.16
CA LEU A 17 -11.76 -1.24 10.53
C LEU A 17 -11.58 -2.47 9.65
N CYS A 18 -11.48 -3.66 10.26
CA CYS A 18 -11.46 -4.94 9.57
C CYS A 18 -12.38 -5.95 10.27
N ASN A 19 -13.08 -6.76 9.50
CA ASN A 19 -13.95 -7.83 10.01
C ASN A 19 -13.24 -9.19 10.13
N LEU A 20 -11.91 -9.22 9.98
CA LEU A 20 -11.08 -10.40 10.19
C LEU A 20 -9.94 -10.12 11.18
N ALA A 21 -9.45 -11.18 11.83
CA ALA A 21 -8.29 -11.18 12.70
C ALA A 21 -7.32 -12.29 12.24
N CYS A 22 -6.75 -12.10 11.02
CA CYS A 22 -5.84 -13.07 10.42
C CYS A 22 -4.58 -13.25 11.28
N SER A 23 -4.13 -14.48 11.51
CA SER A 23 -2.99 -14.80 12.37
C SER A 23 -1.68 -14.12 11.95
N PHE A 24 -1.51 -13.85 10.66
CA PHE A 24 -0.36 -13.16 10.07
C PHE A 24 -0.50 -11.63 10.04
N CYS A 25 -1.59 -11.09 10.54
CA CYS A 25 -1.85 -9.65 10.54
C CYS A 25 -1.52 -9.06 11.91
N PRO A 26 -0.88 -7.87 12.00
CA PRO A 26 -0.64 -7.20 13.28
C PRO A 26 -1.89 -6.97 14.13
N ARG A 27 -3.09 -6.98 13.54
CA ARG A 27 -4.37 -6.90 14.26
C ARG A 27 -4.64 -8.09 15.18
N SER A 28 -4.03 -9.24 14.91
CA SER A 28 -4.15 -10.42 15.78
C SER A 28 -3.37 -10.27 17.10
N THR A 29 -2.49 -9.29 17.19
CA THR A 29 -1.55 -9.14 18.30
C THR A 29 -1.61 -7.77 18.98
N PHE A 30 -1.24 -6.69 18.29
CA PHE A 30 -1.07 -5.38 18.93
C PHE A 30 -1.79 -4.24 18.24
N TYR A 31 -2.13 -4.35 16.93
CA TYR A 31 -2.73 -3.25 16.20
C TYR A 31 -4.24 -3.19 16.44
N PRO A 32 -4.78 -2.05 16.91
CA PRO A 32 -6.19 -1.97 17.27
C PRO A 32 -7.11 -2.09 16.06
N ASN A 33 -8.30 -2.61 16.28
CA ASN A 33 -9.38 -2.62 15.30
C ASN A 33 -10.33 -1.47 15.63
N VAL A 34 -10.04 -0.28 15.10
CA VAL A 34 -10.78 0.95 15.42
C VAL A 34 -11.69 1.35 14.27
N ASN A 35 -12.80 2.01 14.63
CA ASN A 35 -13.79 2.49 13.67
C ASN A 35 -13.40 3.89 13.18
N GLU A 36 -12.24 3.99 12.52
CA GLU A 36 -11.70 5.21 11.95
C GLU A 36 -11.54 5.06 10.43
N HIS A 37 -11.81 6.12 9.71
CA HIS A 37 -11.91 6.09 8.26
C HIS A 37 -11.32 7.37 7.65
N MET A 38 -10.77 7.27 6.46
CA MET A 38 -10.37 8.44 5.68
C MET A 38 -11.61 9.26 5.33
N SER A 39 -11.58 10.55 5.58
CA SER A 39 -12.68 11.44 5.23
C SER A 39 -12.80 11.62 3.72
N ILE A 40 -14.00 11.98 3.25
CA ILE A 40 -14.21 12.34 1.84
C ILE A 40 -13.41 13.60 1.48
N GLU A 41 -13.19 14.51 2.44
CA GLU A 41 -12.34 15.68 2.25
C GLU A 41 -10.87 15.27 1.99
N THR A 42 -10.29 14.39 2.82
CA THR A 42 -8.93 13.87 2.62
C THR A 42 -8.81 13.14 1.28
N ALA A 43 -9.78 12.29 0.95
CA ALA A 43 -9.81 11.60 -0.35
C ALA A 43 -9.87 12.58 -1.53
N THR A 44 -10.67 13.65 -1.41
CA THR A 44 -10.82 14.69 -2.43
C THR A 44 -9.51 15.47 -2.61
N GLU A 45 -8.83 15.81 -1.53
CA GLU A 45 -7.53 16.48 -1.57
C GLU A 45 -6.49 15.62 -2.28
N ILE A 46 -6.37 14.33 -1.91
CA ILE A 46 -5.48 13.38 -2.58
C ILE A 46 -5.78 13.32 -4.09
N ARG A 47 -7.06 13.18 -4.46
CA ARG A 47 -7.50 13.15 -5.85
C ARG A 47 -7.12 14.41 -6.62
N ASN A 48 -7.32 15.59 -6.03
CA ASN A 48 -6.98 16.87 -6.66
C ASN A 48 -5.47 16.93 -6.94
N GLN A 49 -4.65 16.63 -5.95
CA GLN A 49 -3.20 16.64 -6.09
C GLN A 49 -2.70 15.62 -7.12
N MET A 50 -3.29 14.42 -7.17
CA MET A 50 -2.98 13.42 -8.19
C MET A 50 -3.33 13.90 -9.61
N ASN A 51 -4.49 14.55 -9.76
CA ASN A 51 -4.93 15.11 -11.03
C ASN A 51 -4.04 16.26 -11.49
N ASP A 52 -3.70 17.18 -10.60
CA ASP A 52 -2.83 18.33 -10.87
C ASP A 52 -1.40 17.89 -11.23
N ALA A 53 -0.96 16.77 -10.68
CA ALA A 53 0.33 16.15 -10.99
C ALA A 53 0.32 15.27 -12.25
N ASP A 54 -0.79 15.17 -12.97
CA ASP A 54 -1.00 14.27 -14.13
C ASP A 54 -0.62 12.80 -13.83
N PHE A 55 -0.96 12.31 -12.64
CA PHE A 55 -0.66 10.94 -12.25
C PHE A 55 -1.41 9.93 -13.12
N ARG A 56 -0.68 8.97 -13.73
CA ARG A 56 -1.22 7.95 -14.64
C ARG A 56 -0.91 6.52 -14.19
N GLY A 57 -0.50 6.34 -12.95
CA GLY A 57 -0.17 5.04 -12.38
C GLY A 57 -1.38 4.27 -11.85
N VAL A 58 -1.16 3.58 -10.74
CA VAL A 58 -2.19 2.80 -10.04
C VAL A 58 -2.54 3.47 -8.72
N LEU A 59 -3.80 3.82 -8.51
CA LEU A 59 -4.31 4.12 -7.19
C LEU A 59 -4.82 2.84 -6.54
N SER A 60 -4.18 2.41 -5.45
CA SER A 60 -4.51 1.19 -4.73
C SER A 60 -5.30 1.51 -3.46
N ILE A 61 -6.57 1.14 -3.45
CA ILE A 61 -7.47 1.22 -2.30
C ILE A 61 -7.25 -0.06 -1.47
N THR A 62 -6.45 0.06 -0.44
CA THR A 62 -6.03 -1.06 0.42
C THR A 62 -5.57 -0.48 1.75
N GLY A 63 -4.89 -1.22 2.57
CA GLY A 63 -4.31 -0.70 3.79
C GLY A 63 -4.45 -1.66 4.95
N ARG A 64 -4.71 -1.11 6.13
CA ARG A 64 -4.74 -1.87 7.37
C ARG A 64 -6.09 -2.48 7.68
N GLY A 65 -7.18 -1.95 7.10
CA GLY A 65 -8.53 -2.45 7.25
C GLY A 65 -9.07 -3.16 6.02
N GLU A 66 -10.36 -3.44 6.05
CA GLU A 66 -11.12 -3.95 4.89
C GLU A 66 -11.83 -2.78 4.21
N PRO A 67 -11.49 -2.42 2.97
CA PRO A 67 -12.04 -1.24 2.29
C PRO A 67 -13.58 -1.19 2.27
N THR A 68 -14.22 -2.34 2.07
CA THR A 68 -15.70 -2.43 2.00
C THR A 68 -16.41 -2.16 3.34
N LEU A 69 -15.65 -1.96 4.42
CA LEU A 69 -16.18 -1.54 5.72
C LEU A 69 -16.20 -0.02 5.90
N HIS A 70 -15.65 0.75 4.96
CA HIS A 70 -15.78 2.20 5.00
C HIS A 70 -17.27 2.59 4.96
N PRO A 71 -17.79 3.40 5.89
CA PRO A 71 -19.24 3.68 5.99
C PRO A 71 -19.81 4.35 4.74
N LEU A 72 -18.99 5.16 4.06
CA LEU A 72 -19.31 5.83 2.80
C LEU A 72 -18.56 5.19 1.63
N PHE A 73 -18.45 3.84 1.59
CA PHE A 73 -17.57 3.13 0.64
C PHE A 73 -17.77 3.57 -0.82
N LYS A 74 -19.02 3.60 -1.29
CA LYS A 74 -19.30 3.97 -2.69
C LYS A 74 -18.95 5.43 -2.97
N GLU A 75 -19.29 6.33 -2.06
CA GLU A 75 -18.97 7.75 -2.16
C GLU A 75 -17.45 7.96 -2.16
N PHE A 76 -16.74 7.31 -1.24
CA PHE A 76 -15.28 7.34 -1.14
C PHE A 76 -14.60 6.89 -2.44
N VAL A 77 -14.97 5.73 -2.98
CA VAL A 77 -14.41 5.22 -4.24
C VAL A 77 -14.76 6.11 -5.42
N SER A 78 -15.98 6.68 -5.42
CA SER A 78 -16.45 7.58 -6.49
C SER A 78 -15.61 8.84 -6.63
N VAL A 79 -14.95 9.31 -5.57
CA VAL A 79 -13.98 10.43 -5.62
C VAL A 79 -12.90 10.20 -6.67
N PHE A 80 -12.51 8.94 -6.90
CA PHE A 80 -11.37 8.58 -7.75
C PHE A 80 -11.74 8.02 -9.14
N ILE A 81 -13.03 7.97 -9.48
CA ILE A 81 -13.54 7.46 -10.77
C ILE A 81 -13.46 8.55 -11.84
N GLY A 82 -13.15 8.16 -13.07
CA GLY A 82 -13.18 9.04 -14.24
C GLY A 82 -11.87 9.80 -14.51
N TYR A 83 -10.77 9.35 -13.96
CA TYR A 83 -9.42 9.89 -14.16
C TYR A 83 -8.51 8.91 -14.91
N ASP A 84 -7.31 9.36 -15.30
CA ASP A 84 -6.38 8.59 -16.13
C ASP A 84 -5.58 7.51 -15.38
N TRP A 85 -5.72 7.40 -14.06
CA TRP A 85 -5.11 6.31 -13.28
C TRP A 85 -5.99 5.06 -13.25
N LYS A 86 -5.37 3.91 -12.94
CA LYS A 86 -6.09 2.65 -12.74
C LYS A 86 -6.46 2.48 -11.27
N LEU A 87 -7.73 2.24 -10.98
CA LEU A 87 -8.16 1.85 -9.65
C LEU A 87 -7.87 0.37 -9.39
N LYS A 88 -7.17 0.10 -8.30
CA LYS A 88 -6.92 -1.23 -7.77
C LYS A 88 -7.51 -1.33 -6.37
N MET A 89 -8.09 -2.46 -6.02
CA MET A 89 -8.60 -2.72 -4.68
C MET A 89 -8.16 -4.07 -4.16
N HIS A 90 -7.79 -4.13 -2.88
CA HIS A 90 -7.61 -5.38 -2.16
C HIS A 90 -8.77 -5.56 -1.19
N THR A 91 -9.41 -6.72 -1.22
CA THR A 91 -10.52 -7.05 -0.33
C THR A 91 -10.40 -8.47 0.19
N ASN A 92 -10.89 -8.71 1.41
CA ASN A 92 -11.05 -10.05 1.95
C ASN A 92 -12.35 -10.74 1.47
N GLY A 93 -13.19 -10.02 0.73
CA GLY A 93 -14.37 -10.52 0.06
C GLY A 93 -15.63 -10.65 0.88
N LYS A 94 -15.57 -10.56 2.21
CA LYS A 94 -16.72 -10.82 3.10
C LYS A 94 -17.94 -9.92 2.87
N ARG A 95 -17.72 -8.72 2.35
CA ARG A 95 -18.81 -7.79 1.99
C ARG A 95 -18.85 -7.46 0.50
N PHE A 96 -18.13 -8.20 -0.32
CA PHE A 96 -18.03 -7.92 -1.75
C PHE A 96 -19.40 -7.88 -2.44
N GLU A 97 -20.25 -8.87 -2.18
CA GLU A 97 -21.58 -8.98 -2.80
C GLU A 97 -22.50 -7.79 -2.49
N GLN A 98 -22.31 -7.11 -1.35
CA GLN A 98 -23.07 -5.92 -1.01
C GLN A 98 -22.76 -4.72 -1.92
N HIS A 99 -21.61 -4.76 -2.59
CA HIS A 99 -21.09 -3.70 -3.46
C HIS A 99 -20.72 -4.22 -4.85
N GLU A 100 -21.12 -5.45 -5.21
CA GLU A 100 -20.68 -6.19 -6.40
C GLU A 100 -20.71 -5.35 -7.67
N ASP A 101 -21.91 -4.90 -8.08
CA ASP A 101 -22.07 -4.15 -9.34
C ASP A 101 -21.24 -2.87 -9.36
N PHE A 102 -21.16 -2.17 -8.22
CA PHE A 102 -20.40 -0.94 -8.13
C PHE A 102 -18.89 -1.22 -8.28
N ILE A 103 -18.36 -2.23 -7.60
CA ILE A 103 -16.94 -2.59 -7.66
C ILE A 103 -16.56 -3.08 -9.05
N LEU A 104 -17.33 -4.02 -9.62
CA LEU A 104 -17.03 -4.61 -10.93
C LEU A 104 -17.09 -3.59 -12.09
N ASN A 105 -17.93 -2.57 -11.96
CA ASN A 105 -18.07 -1.53 -12.99
C ASN A 105 -17.02 -0.42 -12.88
N ASN A 106 -16.41 -0.20 -11.72
CA ASN A 106 -15.57 0.97 -11.48
C ASN A 106 -14.13 0.66 -11.10
N VAL A 107 -13.82 -0.56 -10.62
CA VAL A 107 -12.46 -0.95 -10.20
C VAL A 107 -11.80 -1.81 -11.28
N HIS A 108 -10.61 -1.38 -11.71
CA HIS A 108 -9.90 -1.99 -12.85
C HIS A 108 -9.12 -3.27 -12.48
N ASP A 109 -8.68 -3.41 -11.23
CA ASP A 109 -7.89 -4.55 -10.75
C ASP A 109 -8.31 -4.90 -9.32
N ILE A 110 -9.03 -5.99 -9.16
CA ILE A 110 -9.61 -6.42 -7.89
C ILE A 110 -8.84 -7.63 -7.37
N HIS A 111 -8.11 -7.45 -6.28
CA HIS A 111 -7.40 -8.51 -5.59
C HIS A 111 -8.26 -9.10 -4.48
N PHE A 112 -8.83 -10.24 -4.76
CA PHE A 112 -9.64 -10.99 -3.82
C PHE A 112 -8.72 -11.87 -2.96
N ASN A 113 -8.43 -11.42 -1.73
CA ASN A 113 -7.59 -12.16 -0.79
C ASN A 113 -8.44 -13.17 -0.01
N CYS A 114 -8.39 -14.42 -0.41
CA CYS A 114 -9.20 -15.49 0.19
C CYS A 114 -8.55 -16.00 1.47
N TYR A 115 -8.91 -15.42 2.59
CA TYR A 115 -8.41 -15.83 3.91
C TYR A 115 -9.27 -16.92 4.55
N GLU A 116 -10.55 -16.97 4.24
CA GLU A 116 -11.52 -17.94 4.77
C GLU A 116 -12.17 -18.76 3.64
N ILE A 117 -12.84 -19.87 4.00
CA ILE A 117 -13.43 -20.80 3.03
C ILE A 117 -14.58 -20.14 2.26
N ASP A 118 -15.44 -19.38 2.95
CA ASP A 118 -16.57 -18.66 2.35
C ASP A 118 -16.10 -17.61 1.33
N ALA A 119 -15.00 -16.88 1.62
CA ALA A 119 -14.41 -15.95 0.68
C ALA A 119 -13.88 -16.65 -0.58
N ARG A 120 -13.39 -17.90 -0.46
CA ARG A 120 -12.96 -18.70 -1.63
C ARG A 120 -14.12 -19.07 -2.52
N ASP A 121 -15.28 -19.41 -1.94
CA ASP A 121 -16.45 -19.78 -2.73
C ASP A 121 -17.04 -18.55 -3.44
N ILE A 122 -17.09 -17.41 -2.79
CA ILE A 122 -17.44 -16.14 -3.42
C ILE A 122 -16.46 -15.81 -4.55
N ALA A 123 -15.15 -15.94 -4.33
CA ALA A 123 -14.13 -15.65 -5.33
C ALA A 123 -14.23 -16.55 -6.57
N LYS A 124 -14.64 -17.81 -6.42
CA LYS A 124 -14.88 -18.72 -7.55
C LYS A 124 -15.96 -18.22 -8.51
N LYS A 125 -16.97 -17.50 -7.99
CA LYS A 125 -18.03 -16.88 -8.79
C LYS A 125 -17.46 -15.86 -9.79
N TYR A 126 -16.36 -15.20 -9.43
CA TYR A 126 -15.75 -14.12 -10.23
C TYR A 126 -14.45 -14.51 -10.92
N LYS A 127 -14.02 -15.79 -10.86
CA LYS A 127 -12.72 -16.25 -11.39
C LYS A 127 -12.51 -15.95 -12.89
N ASP A 128 -13.60 -15.90 -13.66
CA ASP A 128 -13.58 -15.66 -15.11
C ASP A 128 -13.73 -14.15 -15.44
N ASN A 129 -13.89 -13.29 -14.43
CA ASN A 129 -13.91 -11.85 -14.62
C ASN A 129 -12.47 -11.34 -14.77
N ARG A 130 -12.15 -10.70 -15.90
CA ARG A 130 -10.80 -10.23 -16.23
C ARG A 130 -10.23 -9.21 -15.22
N ASN A 131 -11.08 -8.53 -14.47
CA ASN A 131 -10.67 -7.54 -13.47
C ASN A 131 -10.43 -8.15 -12.09
N VAL A 132 -10.77 -9.45 -11.89
CA VAL A 132 -10.68 -10.11 -10.59
C VAL A 132 -9.51 -11.08 -10.55
N LYS A 133 -8.62 -10.89 -9.58
CA LYS A 133 -7.54 -11.81 -9.25
C LYS A 133 -7.81 -12.47 -7.90
N VAL A 134 -7.94 -13.77 -7.87
CA VAL A 134 -8.13 -14.54 -6.65
C VAL A 134 -6.77 -14.95 -6.10
N ILE A 135 -6.50 -14.53 -4.86
CA ILE A 135 -5.24 -14.80 -4.14
C ILE A 135 -5.57 -15.65 -2.91
N ASN A 136 -5.16 -16.90 -2.91
CA ASN A 136 -5.34 -17.81 -1.78
C ASN A 136 -4.29 -17.53 -0.70
N LYS A 137 -4.74 -17.07 0.45
CA LYS A 137 -3.91 -16.77 1.64
C LYS A 137 -4.62 -17.33 2.88
N PRO A 138 -4.39 -18.60 3.25
CA PRO A 138 -5.05 -19.19 4.41
C PRO A 138 -4.81 -18.39 5.69
N ILE A 139 -5.88 -18.13 6.44
CA ILE A 139 -5.86 -17.26 7.64
C ILE A 139 -4.93 -17.78 8.75
N ASN A 140 -4.70 -19.09 8.79
CA ASN A 140 -3.92 -19.75 9.84
C ASN A 140 -2.48 -20.10 9.40
N ASP A 141 -2.06 -19.66 8.23
CA ASP A 141 -0.71 -19.92 7.72
C ASP A 141 0.22 -18.73 8.06
N SER A 142 0.65 -18.67 9.31
CA SER A 142 1.60 -17.66 9.78
C SER A 142 3.05 -17.90 9.30
N ASN A 143 3.32 -19.09 8.75
CA ASN A 143 4.63 -19.48 8.21
C ASN A 143 4.70 -19.38 6.69
N ALA A 144 3.68 -18.85 6.04
CA ALA A 144 3.68 -18.69 4.59
C ALA A 144 4.80 -17.74 4.13
N GLU A 145 5.51 -18.10 3.07
CA GLU A 145 6.64 -17.34 2.51
C GLU A 145 6.31 -15.87 2.18
N TRP A 146 5.02 -15.57 1.95
CA TRP A 146 4.55 -14.20 1.68
C TRP A 146 4.32 -13.35 2.94
N VAL A 147 4.45 -13.94 4.14
CA VAL A 147 4.26 -13.21 5.41
C VAL A 147 5.55 -12.49 5.77
N THR A 148 5.48 -11.17 5.88
CA THR A 148 6.59 -10.36 6.39
C THR A 148 6.41 -10.11 7.89
N ASN A 149 7.50 -9.72 8.57
CA ASN A 149 7.44 -9.35 9.98
C ASN A 149 6.91 -7.94 10.25
N ARG A 150 6.38 -7.27 9.22
CA ARG A 150 5.82 -5.91 9.30
C ARG A 150 6.78 -4.94 9.99
N ALA A 151 8.00 -4.86 9.47
CA ALA A 151 9.08 -4.06 10.01
C ALA A 151 9.33 -4.29 11.53
N GLY A 152 9.32 -5.56 11.94
CA GLY A 152 9.49 -6.00 13.33
C GLY A 152 8.26 -5.73 14.22
N SER A 153 7.11 -5.49 13.62
CA SER A 153 5.85 -5.33 14.35
C SER A 153 5.14 -6.65 14.59
N PHE A 154 5.46 -7.66 13.80
CA PHE A 154 4.90 -9.00 13.88
C PHE A 154 6.03 -10.01 14.05
N LEU A 155 5.86 -10.98 14.95
CA LEU A 155 6.86 -12.01 15.17
C LEU A 155 6.78 -13.05 14.06
N THR A 156 7.81 -13.08 13.22
CA THR A 156 8.11 -14.20 12.32
C THR A 156 9.45 -14.81 12.72
N ASN A 157 9.69 -16.04 12.30
CA ASN A 157 10.99 -16.71 12.53
C ASN A 157 12.11 -16.18 11.62
N GLU A 158 11.78 -15.26 10.72
CA GLU A 158 12.74 -14.70 9.79
C GLU A 158 13.45 -13.49 10.37
N LEU A 159 14.76 -13.48 10.22
CA LEU A 159 15.61 -12.37 10.64
C LEU A 159 15.46 -11.17 9.70
N PRO A 160 15.73 -9.95 10.20
CA PRO A 160 15.86 -8.78 9.36
C PRO A 160 16.88 -9.00 8.24
N ILE A 161 16.62 -8.43 7.08
CA ILE A 161 17.46 -8.57 5.90
C ILE A 161 18.24 -7.28 5.69
N ASP A 162 19.56 -7.39 5.56
CA ASP A 162 20.42 -6.28 5.14
C ASP A 162 20.48 -6.29 3.59
N GLN A 163 19.51 -5.65 2.97
CA GLN A 163 19.38 -5.59 1.52
C GLN A 163 18.77 -4.26 1.06
N ARG A 164 19.08 -3.86 -0.18
CA ARG A 164 18.47 -2.70 -0.83
C ARG A 164 16.94 -2.81 -0.85
N CYS A 165 16.25 -1.68 -0.79
CA CYS A 165 14.80 -1.61 -0.86
C CYS A 165 14.36 -0.53 -1.84
N ASP A 166 13.53 -0.91 -2.80
CA ASP A 166 13.02 -0.03 -3.86
C ASP A 166 11.64 0.58 -3.56
N VAL A 167 11.00 0.16 -2.48
CA VAL A 167 9.60 0.55 -2.20
C VAL A 167 9.37 2.05 -2.20
N PRO A 168 10.17 2.90 -1.50
CA PRO A 168 9.94 4.34 -1.49
C PRO A 168 10.28 5.07 -2.79
N PHE A 169 10.80 4.36 -3.79
CA PHE A 169 11.14 4.96 -5.08
C PHE A 169 10.01 4.88 -6.10
N HIS A 170 9.10 3.91 -5.96
CA HIS A 170 8.03 3.69 -6.94
C HIS A 170 6.65 3.58 -6.32
N LYS A 171 6.56 3.62 -4.98
CA LYS A 171 5.28 3.60 -4.25
C LYS A 171 5.20 4.73 -3.22
N MET A 172 4.02 5.28 -3.12
CA MET A 172 3.63 6.24 -2.09
C MET A 172 2.53 5.62 -1.22
N PHE A 173 2.55 5.91 0.08
CA PHE A 173 1.56 5.42 1.04
C PHE A 173 0.96 6.59 1.79
N ILE A 174 -0.37 6.67 1.81
CA ILE A 174 -1.12 7.73 2.48
C ILE A 174 -2.10 7.09 3.46
N ASP A 175 -2.01 7.49 4.71
CA ASP A 175 -2.83 6.97 5.79
C ASP A 175 -4.21 7.64 5.87
N ILE A 176 -5.10 7.15 6.75
CA ILE A 176 -6.49 7.63 6.89
C ILE A 176 -6.60 9.14 7.14
N ASP A 177 -5.61 9.73 7.80
CA ASP A 177 -5.53 11.15 8.15
C ASP A 177 -4.78 12.01 7.11
N GLY A 178 -4.41 11.43 5.96
CA GLY A 178 -3.61 12.09 4.94
C GLY A 178 -2.09 12.08 5.20
N THR A 179 -1.61 11.42 6.26
CA THR A 179 -0.19 11.34 6.58
C THR A 179 0.56 10.48 5.56
N TYR A 180 1.67 11.01 5.04
CA TYR A 180 2.61 10.25 4.20
C TYR A 180 3.42 9.27 5.05
N ARG A 181 3.44 8.00 4.66
CA ARG A 181 4.19 6.93 5.31
C ARG A 181 5.33 6.46 4.42
N LEU A 182 6.40 5.98 5.03
CA LEU A 182 7.56 5.47 4.29
C LEU A 182 7.20 4.24 3.44
N CYS A 183 6.42 3.31 4.00
CA CYS A 183 5.98 2.08 3.32
C CYS A 183 4.81 1.41 4.06
N CYS A 184 4.21 0.40 3.42
CA CYS A 184 3.13 -0.41 3.98
C CYS A 184 3.54 -1.30 5.17
N GLU A 185 4.84 -1.48 5.42
CA GLU A 185 5.35 -2.30 6.52
C GLU A 185 5.40 -1.54 7.86
N ASP A 186 5.34 -0.19 7.86
CA ASP A 186 5.38 0.63 9.08
C ASP A 186 4.06 0.64 9.84
N TRP A 187 3.67 -0.52 10.37
CA TRP A 187 2.44 -0.66 11.14
C TRP A 187 2.44 0.06 12.50
N LYS A 188 3.60 0.39 13.02
CA LYS A 188 3.73 1.13 14.29
C LYS A 188 3.76 2.65 14.09
N HIS A 189 3.57 3.12 12.87
CA HIS A 189 3.56 4.55 12.52
C HIS A 189 4.82 5.31 13.00
N LYS A 190 5.96 4.63 12.95
CA LYS A 190 7.21 5.18 13.48
C LYS A 190 7.77 6.33 12.65
N VAL A 191 7.35 6.41 11.38
CA VAL A 191 7.83 7.43 10.45
C VAL A 191 6.65 8.18 9.86
N SER A 192 6.55 9.46 10.21
CA SER A 192 5.73 10.44 9.51
C SER A 192 6.62 11.28 8.59
N LEU A 193 6.20 11.44 7.36
CA LEU A 193 6.95 12.17 6.32
C LEU A 193 6.22 13.44 5.85
N GLY A 194 5.23 13.91 6.61
CA GLY A 194 4.37 15.05 6.28
C GLY A 194 2.92 14.62 6.07
N ASN A 195 2.08 15.53 5.62
CA ASN A 195 0.65 15.33 5.43
C ASN A 195 0.18 16.03 4.14
N VAL A 196 -0.83 15.48 3.48
CA VAL A 196 -1.39 16.01 2.21
C VAL A 196 -1.91 17.45 2.31
N PHE A 197 -2.31 17.89 3.52
CA PHE A 197 -2.76 19.26 3.77
C PHE A 197 -1.62 20.26 4.03
N GLU A 198 -0.41 19.76 4.27
CA GLU A 198 0.77 20.58 4.58
C GLU A 198 1.76 20.63 3.41
N GLN A 199 1.88 19.54 2.67
CA GLN A 199 2.80 19.38 1.55
C GLN A 199 2.13 18.54 0.47
N ASN A 200 2.06 19.05 -0.76
CA ASN A 200 1.46 18.29 -1.85
C ASN A 200 2.30 17.06 -2.24
N ILE A 201 1.68 16.12 -3.00
CA ILE A 201 2.30 14.84 -3.33
C ILE A 201 3.57 14.96 -4.19
N VAL A 202 3.68 16.00 -5.02
CA VAL A 202 4.88 16.22 -5.83
C VAL A 202 6.02 16.72 -4.94
N ASP A 203 5.78 17.76 -4.13
CA ASP A 203 6.79 18.29 -3.21
C ASP A 203 7.21 17.23 -2.17
N TYR A 204 6.28 16.36 -1.74
CA TYR A 204 6.62 15.23 -0.89
C TYR A 204 7.64 14.29 -1.55
N ILE A 205 7.48 14.00 -2.84
CA ILE A 205 8.36 13.07 -3.56
C ILE A 205 9.69 13.75 -3.95
N GLU A 206 9.66 15.02 -4.36
CA GLU A 206 10.82 15.73 -4.91
C GLU A 206 11.67 16.41 -3.83
N ASP A 207 11.03 17.00 -2.80
CA ASP A 207 11.67 17.96 -1.88
C ASP A 207 11.70 17.51 -0.42
N ASN A 208 11.19 16.32 -0.08
CA ASN A 208 11.16 15.87 1.31
C ASN A 208 12.52 15.32 1.74
N ASN A 209 13.29 16.13 2.49
CA ASN A 209 14.62 15.77 2.98
C ASN A 209 14.67 14.46 3.79
N LYS A 210 13.61 14.16 4.54
CA LYS A 210 13.53 12.93 5.35
C LYS A 210 13.35 11.70 4.45
N LEU A 211 12.48 11.79 3.44
CA LEU A 211 12.30 10.74 2.44
C LEU A 211 13.59 10.51 1.65
N SER A 212 14.25 11.59 1.21
CA SER A 212 15.55 11.53 0.53
C SER A 212 16.61 10.82 1.38
N ALA A 213 16.68 11.11 2.67
CA ALA A 213 17.62 10.46 3.59
C ALA A 213 17.36 8.94 3.68
N TYR A 214 16.09 8.50 3.72
CA TYR A 214 15.74 7.07 3.66
C TYR A 214 16.13 6.45 2.32
N ARG A 215 15.83 7.10 1.20
CA ARG A 215 16.15 6.60 -0.13
C ARG A 215 17.65 6.37 -0.31
N LYS A 216 18.49 7.34 0.11
CA LYS A 216 19.97 7.23 0.08
C LYS A 216 20.46 5.99 0.82
N LYS A 217 19.97 5.73 2.01
CA LYS A 217 20.34 4.54 2.78
C LYS A 217 19.84 3.25 2.13
N LEU A 218 18.58 3.21 1.73
CA LEU A 218 17.94 1.99 1.22
C LEU A 218 18.51 1.52 -0.11
N VAL A 219 18.97 2.43 -0.97
CA VAL A 219 19.61 2.07 -2.24
C VAL A 219 21.00 1.45 -2.04
N GLU A 220 21.67 1.77 -0.93
CA GLU A 220 22.95 1.17 -0.53
C GLU A 220 22.79 -0.12 0.30
N GLY A 221 21.58 -0.50 0.65
CA GLY A 221 21.31 -1.64 1.53
C GLY A 221 21.36 -1.29 3.01
N ASP A 222 21.62 -0.04 3.38
CA ASP A 222 21.61 0.41 4.77
C ASP A 222 20.19 0.50 5.33
N ARG A 223 19.80 -0.47 6.12
CA ARG A 223 18.53 -0.52 6.86
C ARG A 223 18.64 -0.11 8.32
N SER A 224 19.71 0.54 8.72
CA SER A 224 19.95 0.95 10.12
C SER A 224 18.90 1.88 10.71
N SER A 225 18.10 2.54 9.87
CA SER A 225 17.07 3.46 10.31
C SER A 225 15.74 2.75 10.60
N THR A 226 15.03 3.21 11.65
CA THR A 226 13.66 2.78 11.95
C THR A 226 12.70 3.23 10.83
N PRO A 227 11.74 2.40 10.36
CA PRO A 227 11.40 1.06 10.83
C PRO A 227 12.20 -0.05 10.13
N CYS A 228 13.09 0.28 9.19
CA CYS A 228 13.75 -0.64 8.28
C CYS A 228 14.68 -1.62 9.01
N PHE A 229 15.23 -1.23 10.16
CA PHE A 229 16.19 -2.04 10.93
C PHE A 229 15.68 -3.45 11.27
N ASN A 230 14.39 -3.60 11.53
CA ASN A 230 13.81 -4.90 11.87
C ASN A 230 13.00 -5.50 10.70
N CYS A 231 13.08 -4.93 9.51
CA CYS A 231 12.26 -5.35 8.38
C CYS A 231 12.86 -6.54 7.65
N ASN A 232 12.07 -7.60 7.44
CA ASN A 232 12.43 -8.74 6.60
C ASN A 232 11.79 -8.71 5.20
N TYR A 233 11.22 -7.58 4.80
CA TYR A 233 10.69 -7.45 3.45
C TYR A 233 11.80 -7.61 2.41
N ASN A 234 11.68 -8.64 1.56
CA ASN A 234 12.66 -8.98 0.53
C ASN A 234 12.19 -8.44 -0.83
N VAL A 235 13.08 -7.70 -1.49
CA VAL A 235 12.86 -7.15 -2.84
C VAL A 235 13.18 -8.19 -3.94
N ASN A 236 13.83 -9.28 -3.58
CA ASN A 236 14.34 -10.31 -4.52
C ASN A 236 13.27 -11.26 -5.09
N ASP A 237 11.99 -10.88 -5.04
CA ASP A 237 10.98 -11.64 -5.75
C ASP A 237 11.18 -11.42 -7.27
N ASP A 238 11.66 -12.46 -7.97
CA ASP A 238 12.16 -12.51 -9.36
C ASP A 238 11.20 -12.03 -10.47
N LYS A 239 10.12 -11.36 -10.12
CA LYS A 239 9.04 -10.99 -11.06
C LYS A 239 9.26 -9.67 -11.79
N TYR A 240 10.26 -8.87 -11.42
CA TYR A 240 10.58 -7.62 -12.10
C TYR A 240 12.09 -7.42 -12.15
N ASP A 241 12.58 -6.79 -13.21
CA ASP A 241 13.96 -6.31 -13.36
C ASP A 241 14.28 -5.20 -12.33
N LYS A 242 14.26 -5.59 -11.05
CA LYS A 242 14.36 -4.66 -9.90
C LYS A 242 15.80 -4.25 -9.63
N ILE A 243 16.78 -5.09 -9.97
CA ILE A 243 18.19 -4.80 -9.73
C ILE A 243 18.65 -3.66 -10.61
N SER A 244 18.31 -3.69 -11.90
CA SER A 244 18.69 -2.63 -12.84
C SER A 244 18.05 -1.29 -12.48
N LYS A 245 16.82 -1.31 -11.95
CA LYS A 245 16.12 -0.10 -11.46
C LYS A 245 16.77 0.47 -10.21
N LEU A 246 17.16 -0.38 -9.26
CA LEU A 246 17.88 0.08 -8.06
C LEU A 246 19.23 0.70 -8.40
N ASP A 247 19.93 0.19 -9.41
CA ASP A 247 21.18 0.80 -9.90
C ASP A 247 20.91 2.14 -10.60
N THR A 248 19.77 2.27 -11.28
CA THR A 248 19.33 3.57 -11.81
C THR A 248 19.04 4.55 -10.67
N TYR A 249 18.27 4.15 -9.67
CA TYR A 249 17.99 4.99 -8.49
C TYR A 249 19.26 5.39 -7.74
N LYS A 250 20.23 4.47 -7.63
CA LYS A 250 21.54 4.79 -7.03
C LYS A 250 22.26 5.90 -7.79
N LYS A 251 22.32 5.82 -9.11
CA LYS A 251 22.91 6.88 -9.95
C LYS A 251 22.21 8.22 -9.78
N MET A 252 20.89 8.23 -9.72
CA MET A 252 20.11 9.45 -9.49
C MET A 252 20.43 10.06 -8.12
N VAL A 253 20.57 9.23 -7.07
CA VAL A 253 21.01 9.66 -5.73
C VAL A 253 22.42 10.27 -5.78
N GLU A 254 23.36 9.65 -6.50
CA GLU A 254 24.75 10.13 -6.63
C GLU A 254 24.81 11.46 -7.39
N LEU A 255 23.91 11.69 -8.33
CA LEU A 255 23.81 12.94 -9.10
C LEU A 255 23.12 14.07 -8.31
N GLY A 256 22.65 13.80 -7.10
CA GLY A 256 21.93 14.79 -6.30
C GLY A 256 20.53 15.11 -6.83
N GLU A 257 19.99 14.20 -7.61
CA GLU A 257 18.66 14.31 -8.21
C GLU A 257 17.55 13.80 -7.26
N PHE A 258 17.86 13.65 -5.95
CA PHE A 258 16.94 13.29 -4.87
C PHE A 258 17.04 14.22 -3.68
#